data_bea1772a1fe15a07763d82ef3c203d04
#
_entry.id   bea1772a1fe15a07763d82ef3c203d04
#
_cell.length_a   1.000
_cell.length_b   1.000
_cell.length_c   1.000
_cell.angle_alpha   90.00
_cell.angle_beta   90.00
_cell.angle_gamma   90.00
#
_symmetry.space_group_name_H-M   'P 1'
#
loop_
_entity.id
_entity.type
_entity.pdbx_description
1 polymer ?
#
loop_
_entity_poly.entity_id
_entity_poly.type
_entity_poly.pdbx_seq_one_letter_code
_entity_poly.pdbx_strand_id
1 'polypeptide(L)'
;MKIRNILKTAKILMIFIIIAVCGQTGIIEQEVKTSNNNLNKTLDLTAMALKIDEINHNDLYYPLDTYNGVLTGYAANCPLCGGTLGCTGQNVLDGTTTYQDKDYGTVKIVASSKSLPCGSIVNFSLNNENITAIVLDRGVTGTALDLLVESEAYALSNVGRKNISYQILRFGYNR
;
A
#
# COMPACT_ATOMS: atom_id res chain seq x y z
N MET A 1 26.60 72.73 38.44
CA MET A 1 25.45 72.36 37.59
C MET A 1 25.76 71.20 36.58
N LYS A 2 26.99 70.93 36.17
CA LYS A 2 27.34 69.86 35.21
C LYS A 2 27.24 68.44 35.77
N ILE A 3 27.62 68.13 36.99
CA ILE A 3 27.66 66.77 37.56
C ILE A 3 26.25 66.18 37.69
N ARG A 4 25.25 66.95 38.02
CA ARG A 4 23.87 66.50 38.20
C ARG A 4 23.18 66.08 36.90
N ASN A 5 23.62 66.66 35.78
CA ASN A 5 23.12 66.28 34.46
C ASN A 5 23.78 64.99 33.97
N ILE A 6 25.06 64.77 34.25
CA ILE A 6 25.79 63.53 33.93
C ILE A 6 25.17 62.34 34.68
N LEU A 7 24.80 62.51 35.97
CA LEU A 7 24.13 61.44 36.72
C LEU A 7 22.74 61.10 36.17
N LYS A 8 22.02 62.08 35.66
CA LYS A 8 20.68 61.84 35.06
C LYS A 8 20.80 61.13 33.73
N THR A 9 21.75 61.47 32.88
CA THR A 9 21.98 60.75 31.60
C THR A 9 22.49 59.35 31.82
N ALA A 10 23.35 59.10 32.80
CA ALA A 10 23.83 57.75 33.15
C ALA A 10 22.69 56.87 33.65
N LYS A 11 21.74 57.36 34.46
CA LYS A 11 20.57 56.59 34.90
C LYS A 11 19.62 56.23 33.77
N ILE A 12 19.39 57.15 32.83
CA ILE A 12 18.57 56.89 31.65
C ILE A 12 19.19 55.85 30.76
N LEU A 13 20.50 55.87 30.54
CA LEU A 13 21.23 54.89 29.75
C LEU A 13 21.16 53.48 30.37
N MET A 14 21.31 53.39 31.72
CA MET A 14 21.16 52.13 32.44
C MET A 14 19.76 51.50 32.28
N ILE A 15 18.71 52.32 32.29
CA ILE A 15 17.32 51.82 32.09
C ILE A 15 17.14 51.27 30.69
N PHE A 16 17.67 51.94 29.67
CA PHE A 16 17.59 51.41 28.29
C PHE A 16 18.35 50.10 28.10
N ILE A 17 19.48 49.90 28.75
CA ILE A 17 20.26 48.64 28.72
C ILE A 17 19.45 47.53 29.39
N ILE A 18 18.81 47.79 30.53
CA ILE A 18 17.98 46.77 31.22
C ILE A 18 16.78 46.37 30.37
N ILE A 19 16.11 47.32 29.72
CA ILE A 19 14.95 47.02 28.82
C ILE A 19 15.43 46.21 27.60
N ALA A 20 16.56 46.52 27.02
CA ALA A 20 17.13 45.76 25.89
C ALA A 20 17.49 44.32 26.27
N VAL A 21 18.04 44.08 27.46
CA VAL A 21 18.39 42.73 27.93
C VAL A 21 17.13 41.94 28.31
N CYS A 22 16.12 42.53 28.94
CA CYS A 22 14.84 41.87 29.24
C CYS A 22 14.02 41.55 27.97
N GLY A 23 14.14 42.38 26.92
CA GLY A 23 13.45 42.12 25.65
C GLY A 23 14.03 40.88 24.89
N GLN A 24 15.33 40.65 25.04
CA GLN A 24 15.96 39.47 24.38
C GLN A 24 15.64 38.12 25.05
N THR A 25 15.43 38.10 26.36
CA THR A 25 15.07 36.86 27.07
C THR A 25 13.66 36.38 26.70
N GLY A 26 12.70 37.29 26.44
CA GLY A 26 11.37 36.92 25.98
C GLY A 26 11.32 36.31 24.58
N ILE A 27 12.21 36.75 23.67
CA ILE A 27 12.26 36.24 22.32
C ILE A 27 12.87 34.82 22.31
N ILE A 28 13.89 34.55 23.12
CA ILE A 28 14.54 33.24 23.24
C ILE A 28 13.56 32.21 23.81
N GLU A 29 12.75 32.57 24.82
CA GLU A 29 11.77 31.66 25.41
C GLU A 29 10.64 31.32 24.45
N GLN A 30 10.25 32.24 23.57
CA GLN A 30 9.22 32.04 22.57
C GLN A 30 9.71 31.14 21.42
N GLU A 31 10.96 31.29 20.97
CA GLU A 31 11.55 30.40 19.97
C GLU A 31 11.73 28.96 20.48
N VAL A 32 12.17 28.79 21.73
CA VAL A 32 12.32 27.47 22.35
C VAL A 32 10.97 26.78 22.52
N LYS A 33 9.92 27.48 22.93
CA LYS A 33 8.57 26.91 23.04
C LYS A 33 8.00 26.54 21.67
N THR A 34 8.21 27.35 20.64
CA THR A 34 7.73 27.07 19.29
C THR A 34 8.49 25.87 18.68
N SER A 35 9.79 25.76 18.89
CA SER A 35 10.60 24.62 18.44
C SER A 35 10.19 23.32 19.13
N ASN A 36 9.97 23.33 20.44
CA ASN A 36 9.52 22.14 21.17
C ASN A 36 8.10 21.70 20.77
N ASN A 37 7.18 22.64 20.52
CA ASN A 37 5.85 22.32 20.05
C ASN A 37 5.85 21.71 18.64
N ASN A 38 6.70 22.19 17.76
CA ASN A 38 6.86 21.62 16.42
C ASN A 38 7.50 20.24 16.46
N LEU A 39 8.52 20.03 17.31
CA LEU A 39 9.15 18.72 17.48
C LEU A 39 8.17 17.68 18.04
N ASN A 40 7.40 18.04 19.08
CA ASN A 40 6.37 17.16 19.65
C ASN A 40 5.27 16.84 18.63
N LYS A 41 4.83 17.82 17.85
CA LYS A 41 3.85 17.62 16.78
C LYS A 41 4.36 16.72 15.69
N THR A 42 5.62 16.85 15.30
CA THR A 42 6.26 15.96 14.29
C THR A 42 6.41 14.54 14.80
N LEU A 43 6.82 14.36 16.06
CA LEU A 43 6.90 13.04 16.70
C LEU A 43 5.53 12.37 16.82
N ASP A 44 4.49 13.12 17.15
CA ASP A 44 3.12 12.61 17.23
C ASP A 44 2.59 12.17 15.85
N LEU A 45 2.82 12.98 14.81
CA LEU A 45 2.46 12.62 13.43
C LEU A 45 3.22 11.38 12.94
N THR A 46 4.49 11.22 13.29
CA THR A 46 5.29 10.06 12.94
C THR A 46 4.77 8.81 13.67
N ALA A 47 4.46 8.91 14.96
CA ALA A 47 3.87 7.83 15.74
C ALA A 47 2.50 7.42 15.20
N MET A 48 1.66 8.39 14.80
CA MET A 48 0.37 8.11 14.15
C MET A 48 0.56 7.42 12.79
N ALA A 49 1.51 7.87 11.97
CA ALA A 49 1.80 7.26 10.69
C ALA A 49 2.25 5.80 10.83
N LEU A 50 3.15 5.51 11.78
CA LEU A 50 3.59 4.14 12.08
C LEU A 50 2.43 3.26 12.56
N LYS A 51 1.52 3.80 13.37
CA LYS A 51 0.36 3.05 13.86
C LYS A 51 -0.67 2.78 12.75
N ILE A 52 -0.85 3.71 11.82
CA ILE A 52 -1.69 3.52 10.63
C ILE A 52 -1.06 2.45 9.74
N ASP A 53 0.25 2.48 9.53
CA ASP A 53 0.97 1.48 8.74
C ASP A 53 0.86 0.08 9.36
N GLU A 54 1.00 -0.04 10.69
CA GLU A 54 0.78 -1.29 11.43
C GLU A 54 -0.66 -1.82 11.29
N ILE A 55 -1.67 -0.95 11.38
CA ILE A 55 -3.08 -1.32 11.21
C ILE A 55 -3.32 -1.80 9.79
N ASN A 56 -2.81 -1.10 8.79
CA ASN A 56 -2.95 -1.45 7.39
C ASN A 56 -2.25 -2.78 7.06
N HIS A 57 -1.06 -3.03 7.61
CA HIS A 57 -0.36 -4.30 7.44
C HIS A 57 -1.10 -5.50 8.03
N ASN A 58 -1.93 -5.29 9.05
CA ASN A 58 -2.76 -6.32 9.65
C ASN A 58 -4.09 -6.55 8.90
N ASP A 59 -4.48 -5.65 8.01
CA ASP A 59 -5.65 -5.85 7.14
C ASP A 59 -5.28 -6.75 5.95
N LEU A 60 -5.92 -7.92 5.86
CA LEU A 60 -5.72 -8.89 4.77
C LEU A 60 -6.02 -8.30 3.39
N TYR A 61 -6.92 -7.34 3.32
CA TYR A 61 -7.34 -6.71 2.06
C TYR A 61 -6.62 -5.39 1.76
N TYR A 62 -5.67 -4.97 2.63
CA TYR A 62 -4.82 -3.83 2.32
C TYR A 62 -3.81 -4.18 1.24
N PRO A 63 -3.78 -3.46 0.09
CA PRO A 63 -2.94 -3.80 -1.03
C PRO A 63 -1.46 -3.55 -0.71
N LEU A 64 -0.62 -4.56 -0.93
CA LEU A 64 0.83 -4.47 -0.83
C LEU A 64 1.44 -3.78 -2.05
N ASP A 65 0.78 -3.92 -3.22
CA ASP A 65 1.21 -3.32 -4.48
C ASP A 65 0.02 -3.25 -5.46
N THR A 66 0.18 -2.49 -6.55
CA THR A 66 -0.84 -2.38 -7.61
C THR A 66 -0.19 -2.47 -8.97
N TYR A 67 -0.67 -3.39 -9.80
CA TYR A 67 -0.17 -3.61 -11.14
C TYR A 67 -1.25 -3.30 -12.18
N ASN A 68 -0.80 -2.88 -13.36
CA ASN A 68 -1.63 -2.78 -14.55
C ASN A 68 -1.25 -3.87 -15.52
N GLY A 69 -2.23 -4.59 -16.04
CA GLY A 69 -2.00 -5.71 -16.94
C GLY A 69 -3.21 -6.02 -17.82
N VAL A 70 -3.07 -7.07 -18.60
CA VAL A 70 -4.16 -7.60 -19.41
C VAL A 70 -4.74 -8.81 -18.70
N LEU A 71 -6.07 -8.84 -18.56
CA LEU A 71 -6.83 -10.00 -18.11
C LEU A 71 -7.37 -10.74 -19.35
N THR A 72 -7.18 -12.04 -19.36
CA THR A 72 -7.83 -13.00 -20.26
C THR A 72 -8.47 -14.12 -19.45
N GLY A 73 -9.21 -15.00 -20.09
CA GLY A 73 -9.76 -16.22 -19.48
C GLY A 73 -9.35 -17.45 -20.26
N TYR A 74 -9.16 -18.56 -19.56
CA TYR A 74 -8.87 -19.86 -20.15
C TYR A 74 -9.64 -20.99 -19.45
N ALA A 75 -9.87 -22.09 -20.17
CA ALA A 75 -10.47 -23.31 -19.62
C ALA A 75 -9.40 -24.40 -19.52
N ALA A 76 -9.49 -25.25 -18.48
CA ALA A 76 -8.54 -26.34 -18.25
C ALA A 76 -8.45 -27.32 -19.43
N ASN A 77 -9.55 -27.53 -20.15
CA ASN A 77 -9.68 -28.46 -21.28
C ASN A 77 -9.35 -27.83 -22.65
N CYS A 78 -8.73 -26.64 -22.67
CA CYS A 78 -8.33 -26.05 -23.93
C CYS A 78 -7.26 -26.93 -24.61
N PRO A 79 -7.18 -26.97 -25.96
CA PRO A 79 -6.25 -27.89 -26.68
C PRO A 79 -4.76 -27.71 -26.34
N LEU A 80 -4.41 -26.53 -25.79
CA LEU A 80 -3.02 -26.18 -25.41
C LEU A 80 -2.79 -26.20 -23.89
N CYS A 81 -3.86 -26.45 -23.09
CA CYS A 81 -3.83 -26.27 -21.64
C CYS A 81 -3.67 -27.60 -20.95
N GLY A 82 -2.98 -28.47 -21.00
CA GLY A 82 -2.80 -29.79 -20.34
C GLY A 82 -3.63 -30.07 -19.05
N GLY A 83 -4.47 -29.16 -18.62
CA GLY A 83 -5.36 -29.30 -17.45
C GLY A 83 -4.64 -29.40 -16.11
N THR A 84 -3.37 -29.05 -16.06
CA THR A 84 -2.53 -29.17 -14.86
C THR A 84 -1.98 -27.80 -14.48
N LEU A 85 -2.23 -27.38 -13.24
CA LEU A 85 -1.75 -26.10 -12.71
C LEU A 85 -0.23 -26.08 -12.56
N GLY A 86 0.43 -25.09 -13.13
CA GLY A 86 1.89 -25.00 -13.19
C GLY A 86 2.59 -24.78 -11.84
N CYS A 87 1.86 -24.33 -10.81
CA CYS A 87 2.41 -24.12 -9.46
C CYS A 87 2.29 -25.35 -8.55
N THR A 88 1.22 -26.12 -8.69
CA THR A 88 0.89 -27.21 -7.76
C THR A 88 0.95 -28.58 -8.39
N GLY A 89 0.90 -28.66 -9.73
CA GLY A 89 0.73 -29.93 -10.44
C GLY A 89 -0.68 -30.54 -10.30
N GLN A 90 -1.63 -29.82 -9.69
CA GLN A 90 -3.01 -30.28 -9.55
C GLN A 90 -3.70 -30.33 -10.90
N ASN A 91 -4.39 -31.45 -11.19
CA ASN A 91 -5.25 -31.56 -12.35
C ASN A 91 -6.60 -30.90 -12.05
N VAL A 92 -7.11 -30.08 -12.97
CA VAL A 92 -8.36 -29.32 -12.86
C VAL A 92 -9.33 -29.58 -14.03
N LEU A 93 -9.15 -30.71 -14.74
CA LEU A 93 -10.08 -31.16 -15.77
C LEU A 93 -11.45 -31.60 -15.21
N ASP A 94 -11.54 -31.74 -13.89
CA ASP A 94 -12.78 -32.01 -13.17
C ASP A 94 -13.72 -30.80 -13.08
N GLY A 95 -13.31 -29.64 -13.63
CA GLY A 95 -14.08 -28.39 -13.59
C GLY A 95 -13.75 -27.51 -12.39
N THR A 96 -12.72 -27.86 -11.61
CA THR A 96 -12.24 -27.00 -10.50
C THR A 96 -11.73 -25.66 -11.05
N THR A 97 -12.33 -24.53 -10.61
CA THR A 97 -11.93 -23.16 -10.97
C THR A 97 -11.62 -22.29 -9.75
N THR A 98 -11.73 -22.88 -8.54
CA THR A 98 -11.53 -22.19 -7.27
C THR A 98 -10.58 -22.95 -6.38
N TYR A 99 -10.01 -22.26 -5.40
CA TYR A 99 -9.10 -22.81 -4.41
C TYR A 99 -9.53 -22.33 -3.02
N GLN A 100 -9.37 -23.18 -2.00
CA GLN A 100 -9.64 -22.83 -0.62
C GLN A 100 -8.34 -22.33 0.02
N ASP A 101 -8.16 -21.01 0.11
CA ASP A 101 -7.04 -20.38 0.80
C ASP A 101 -7.32 -20.25 2.30
N LYS A 102 -6.28 -20.39 3.12
CA LYS A 102 -6.42 -20.37 4.60
C LYS A 102 -6.86 -19.01 5.14
N ASP A 103 -6.46 -17.90 4.50
CA ASP A 103 -6.68 -16.54 4.97
C ASP A 103 -7.85 -15.87 4.20
N TYR A 104 -7.97 -16.15 2.91
CA TYR A 104 -8.92 -15.48 2.00
C TYR A 104 -10.16 -16.33 1.67
N GLY A 105 -10.26 -17.55 2.21
CA GLY A 105 -11.40 -18.46 1.94
C GLY A 105 -11.39 -18.97 0.50
N THR A 106 -12.57 -19.08 -0.11
CA THR A 106 -12.71 -19.55 -1.49
C THR A 106 -12.34 -18.45 -2.48
N VAL A 107 -11.26 -18.64 -3.22
CA VAL A 107 -10.73 -17.69 -4.20
C VAL A 107 -10.72 -18.31 -5.61
N LYS A 108 -10.76 -17.49 -6.65
CA LYS A 108 -10.58 -17.94 -8.05
C LYS A 108 -9.12 -18.32 -8.31
N ILE A 109 -8.86 -19.08 -9.37
CA ILE A 109 -7.52 -19.46 -9.81
C ILE A 109 -7.13 -18.60 -11.01
N VAL A 110 -5.90 -18.08 -10.99
CA VAL A 110 -5.31 -17.34 -12.12
C VAL A 110 -3.92 -17.90 -12.49
N ALA A 111 -3.62 -17.86 -13.79
CA ALA A 111 -2.25 -17.95 -14.27
C ALA A 111 -1.60 -16.58 -14.28
N SER A 112 -0.30 -16.52 -13.95
CA SER A 112 0.53 -15.34 -14.04
C SER A 112 1.93 -15.67 -14.59
N SER A 113 2.73 -14.63 -14.83
CA SER A 113 4.16 -14.81 -15.08
C SER A 113 4.92 -15.13 -13.78
N LYS A 114 6.21 -15.42 -13.91
CA LYS A 114 7.08 -15.67 -12.74
C LYS A 114 7.34 -14.42 -11.89
N SER A 115 6.90 -13.23 -12.33
CA SER A 115 6.98 -12.00 -11.52
C SER A 115 6.12 -12.04 -10.25
N LEU A 116 4.99 -12.79 -10.29
CA LEU A 116 4.21 -13.10 -9.12
C LEU A 116 4.52 -14.54 -8.67
N PRO A 117 5.03 -14.74 -7.44
CA PRO A 117 5.23 -16.06 -6.87
C PRO A 117 3.95 -16.90 -6.86
N CYS A 118 4.07 -18.23 -6.95
CA CYS A 118 2.94 -19.14 -6.70
C CYS A 118 2.36 -18.89 -5.30
N GLY A 119 1.04 -18.92 -5.19
CA GLY A 119 0.34 -18.63 -3.93
C GLY A 119 0.06 -17.14 -3.70
N SER A 120 0.53 -16.24 -4.57
CA SER A 120 0.18 -14.82 -4.47
C SER A 120 -1.32 -14.61 -4.60
N ILE A 121 -1.88 -13.70 -3.79
CA ILE A 121 -3.28 -13.31 -3.85
C ILE A 121 -3.38 -11.96 -4.56
N VAL A 122 -4.26 -11.91 -5.55
CA VAL A 122 -4.58 -10.71 -6.33
C VAL A 122 -6.05 -10.38 -6.21
N ASN A 123 -6.37 -9.09 -6.32
CA ASN A 123 -7.74 -8.61 -6.32
C ASN A 123 -7.96 -7.65 -7.49
N PHE A 124 -9.04 -7.84 -8.24
CA PHE A 124 -9.38 -7.03 -9.40
C PHE A 124 -10.89 -6.97 -9.63
N SER A 125 -11.35 -5.97 -10.36
CA SER A 125 -12.76 -5.88 -10.77
C SER A 125 -12.97 -6.48 -12.15
N LEU A 126 -13.98 -7.33 -12.29
CA LEU A 126 -14.45 -7.89 -13.55
C LEU A 126 -15.97 -7.79 -13.61
N ASN A 127 -16.52 -7.11 -14.63
CA ASN A 127 -17.96 -6.93 -14.82
C ASN A 127 -18.70 -6.36 -13.58
N ASN A 128 -18.08 -5.40 -12.88
CA ASN A 128 -18.55 -4.78 -11.62
C ASN A 128 -18.52 -5.69 -10.39
N GLU A 129 -17.95 -6.88 -10.51
CA GLU A 129 -17.72 -7.77 -9.37
C GLU A 129 -16.25 -7.69 -8.94
N ASN A 130 -16.01 -7.74 -7.64
CA ASN A 130 -14.68 -7.79 -7.07
C ASN A 130 -14.23 -9.25 -6.96
N ILE A 131 -13.18 -9.61 -7.67
CA ILE A 131 -12.64 -10.97 -7.75
C ILE A 131 -11.34 -11.04 -6.95
N THR A 132 -11.34 -11.90 -5.94
CA THR A 132 -10.10 -12.34 -5.27
C THR A 132 -9.64 -13.66 -5.89
N ALA A 133 -8.38 -13.71 -6.30
CA ALA A 133 -7.82 -14.88 -6.98
C ALA A 133 -6.42 -15.21 -6.47
N ILE A 134 -6.07 -16.49 -6.55
CA ILE A 134 -4.75 -17.01 -6.20
C ILE A 134 -3.97 -17.41 -7.46
N VAL A 135 -2.70 -17.09 -7.47
CA VAL A 135 -1.77 -17.52 -8.55
C VAL A 135 -1.37 -18.98 -8.32
N LEU A 136 -1.97 -19.88 -9.06
CA LEU A 136 -1.65 -21.32 -9.04
C LEU A 136 -1.22 -21.84 -10.41
N ASP A 137 -1.28 -21.03 -11.46
CA ASP A 137 -0.90 -21.47 -12.79
C ASP A 137 0.10 -20.50 -13.45
N ARG A 138 0.63 -20.93 -14.58
CA ARG A 138 1.64 -20.24 -15.41
C ARG A 138 1.20 -20.24 -16.87
N GLY A 139 1.82 -19.41 -17.69
CA GLY A 139 1.58 -19.41 -19.14
C GLY A 139 1.43 -18.02 -19.74
N VAL A 140 1.37 -16.97 -18.90
CA VAL A 140 1.34 -15.58 -19.35
C VAL A 140 2.65 -14.86 -19.06
N THR A 141 2.83 -13.69 -19.67
CA THR A 141 4.06 -12.89 -19.58
C THR A 141 3.79 -11.50 -18.97
N GLY A 142 4.84 -10.88 -18.43
CA GLY A 142 4.75 -9.54 -17.84
C GLY A 142 3.81 -9.50 -16.66
N THR A 143 2.91 -8.50 -16.66
CA THR A 143 1.88 -8.30 -15.64
C THR A 143 0.49 -8.83 -16.04
N ALA A 144 0.41 -9.64 -17.09
CA ALA A 144 -0.86 -10.24 -17.52
C ALA A 144 -1.34 -11.30 -16.51
N LEU A 145 -2.66 -11.44 -16.42
CA LEU A 145 -3.36 -12.49 -15.68
C LEU A 145 -4.28 -13.26 -16.63
N ASP A 146 -4.40 -14.58 -16.41
CA ASP A 146 -5.34 -15.42 -17.13
C ASP A 146 -6.23 -16.17 -16.14
N LEU A 147 -7.54 -15.87 -16.16
CA LEU A 147 -8.50 -16.39 -15.20
C LEU A 147 -8.98 -17.79 -15.62
N LEU A 148 -8.78 -18.77 -14.75
CA LEU A 148 -9.33 -20.11 -14.96
C LEU A 148 -10.85 -20.10 -14.80
N VAL A 149 -11.54 -20.52 -15.86
CA VAL A 149 -12.99 -20.59 -15.92
C VAL A 149 -13.47 -21.96 -16.41
N GLU A 150 -14.77 -22.21 -16.29
CA GLU A 150 -15.38 -23.51 -16.57
C GLU A 150 -15.37 -23.92 -18.05
N SER A 151 -15.30 -22.95 -18.98
CA SER A 151 -15.33 -23.24 -20.41
C SER A 151 -14.71 -22.13 -21.26
N GLU A 152 -14.25 -22.46 -22.48
CA GLU A 152 -13.80 -21.47 -23.45
C GLU A 152 -14.92 -20.51 -23.87
N ALA A 153 -16.15 -20.98 -23.97
CA ALA A 153 -17.31 -20.14 -24.26
C ALA A 153 -17.51 -19.07 -23.16
N TYR A 154 -17.38 -19.44 -21.90
CA TYR A 154 -17.43 -18.52 -20.78
C TYR A 154 -16.24 -17.55 -20.80
N ALA A 155 -15.04 -18.04 -21.07
CA ALA A 155 -13.85 -17.20 -21.21
C ALA A 155 -14.05 -16.08 -22.25
N LEU A 156 -14.59 -16.43 -23.41
CA LEU A 156 -14.84 -15.48 -24.49
C LEU A 156 -15.96 -14.49 -24.20
N SER A 157 -17.08 -14.95 -23.62
CA SER A 157 -18.28 -14.10 -23.41
C SER A 157 -18.23 -13.25 -22.16
N ASN A 158 -17.66 -13.76 -21.06
CA ASN A 158 -17.71 -13.11 -19.76
C ASN A 158 -16.39 -12.45 -19.34
N VAL A 159 -15.25 -13.02 -19.75
CA VAL A 159 -13.93 -12.46 -19.44
C VAL A 159 -13.44 -11.61 -20.61
N GLY A 160 -13.28 -12.20 -21.79
CA GLY A 160 -12.73 -11.58 -22.97
C GLY A 160 -11.26 -11.20 -22.75
N ARG A 161 -10.82 -10.10 -23.40
CA ARG A 161 -9.51 -9.49 -23.22
C ARG A 161 -9.66 -8.04 -22.76
N LYS A 162 -9.24 -7.73 -21.55
CA LYS A 162 -9.45 -6.42 -20.92
C LYS A 162 -8.15 -5.92 -20.28
N ASN A 163 -7.92 -4.61 -20.37
CA ASN A 163 -6.91 -3.97 -19.52
C ASN A 163 -7.52 -3.76 -18.13
N ILE A 164 -6.80 -4.20 -17.12
CA ILE A 164 -7.21 -4.09 -15.72
C ILE A 164 -6.10 -3.49 -14.87
N SER A 165 -6.49 -2.82 -13.79
CA SER A 165 -5.63 -2.58 -12.63
C SER A 165 -5.98 -3.62 -11.58
N TYR A 166 -5.00 -4.26 -10.98
CA TYR A 166 -5.20 -5.24 -9.93
C TYR A 166 -4.25 -5.02 -8.76
N GLN A 167 -4.74 -5.30 -7.57
CA GLN A 167 -4.02 -5.17 -6.32
C GLN A 167 -3.39 -6.50 -5.94
N ILE A 168 -2.19 -6.45 -5.37
CA ILE A 168 -1.53 -7.61 -4.76
C ILE A 168 -1.82 -7.55 -3.26
N LEU A 169 -2.50 -8.55 -2.73
CA LEU A 169 -2.83 -8.64 -1.31
C LEU A 169 -1.81 -9.51 -0.55
N ARG A 170 -1.15 -10.44 -1.25
CA ARG A 170 -0.12 -11.33 -0.68
C ARG A 170 0.84 -11.77 -1.78
N PHE A 171 2.14 -11.78 -1.49
CA PHE A 171 3.17 -12.38 -2.35
C PHE A 171 3.49 -13.81 -1.86
N GLY A 172 3.21 -14.82 -2.69
CA GLY A 172 3.40 -16.23 -2.33
C GLY A 172 2.37 -16.74 -1.32
N TYR A 173 2.72 -17.78 -0.55
CA TYR A 173 1.81 -18.44 0.39
C TYR A 173 1.78 -17.82 1.78
N ASN A 174 2.69 -16.93 2.10
CA ASN A 174 2.80 -16.27 3.41
C ASN A 174 2.72 -14.76 3.24
N ARG A 175 1.99 -14.10 4.14
CA ARG A 175 1.91 -12.65 4.26
C ARG A 175 2.84 -12.17 5.37
#